data_4909496a1f3c4c2ba4e3af18a05a0adf
#
_entry.id   4909496a1f3c4c2ba4e3af18a05a0adf
#
_cell.length_a   1.000
_cell.length_b   1.000
_cell.length_c   1.000
_cell.angle_alpha   90.00
_cell.angle_beta   90.00
_cell.angle_gamma   90.00
#
_symmetry.space_group_name_H-M   'P 1'
#
loop_
_entity.id
_entity.type
_entity.pdbx_description
1 polymer ?
#
loop_
_entity_poly.entity_id
_entity_poly.type
_entity_poly.pdbx_seq_one_letter_code
_entity_poly.pdbx_strand_id
1 'polypeptide(L)' 'MAKKEVLIREDEQYITLNVLLKITGLISTGGEAKIFLSNNDVYVNKELENRRGRKLYRDDVIKVNQDEFVIK' A
#
# COMPACT_ATOMS: atom_id res chain seq x y z
N MET A 1 -12.19 12.08 -3.36
CA MET A 1 -11.48 10.84 -3.10
C MET A 1 -10.97 10.24 -4.38
N ALA A 2 -9.67 10.12 -4.49
CA ALA A 2 -9.07 9.60 -5.70
C ALA A 2 -8.80 8.11 -5.53
N LYS A 3 -9.27 7.32 -6.48
CA LYS A 3 -8.94 5.91 -6.53
C LYS A 3 -7.87 5.75 -7.61
N LYS A 4 -6.70 5.31 -7.20
CA LYS A 4 -5.55 5.22 -8.09
C LYS A 4 -5.19 3.77 -8.32
N GLU A 5 -4.76 3.45 -9.53
CA GLU A 5 -4.34 2.11 -9.87
C GLU A 5 -2.84 1.98 -9.66
N VAL A 6 -2.44 0.88 -9.05
CA VAL A 6 -1.03 0.55 -8.86
C VAL A 6 -0.76 -0.72 -9.64
N LEU A 7 0.05 -0.58 -10.70
CA LEU A 7 0.33 -1.71 -11.58
C LEU A 7 1.54 -2.48 -11.07
N ILE A 8 1.40 -3.79 -10.97
CA ILE A 8 2.53 -4.64 -10.65
C ILE A 8 2.96 -5.36 -11.93
N ARG A 9 4.21 -5.80 -11.96
CA ARG A 9 4.77 -6.41 -13.15
C ARG A 9 4.12 -7.76 -13.42
N GLU A 10 4.08 -8.15 -14.69
CA GLU A 10 3.44 -9.39 -15.08
C GLU A 10 4.08 -10.62 -14.44
N ASP A 11 5.38 -10.55 -14.18
CA ASP A 11 6.11 -11.65 -13.58
C ASP A 11 6.03 -11.65 -12.05
N GLU A 12 5.32 -10.68 -11.47
CA GLU A 12 5.14 -10.62 -10.02
C GLU A 12 3.70 -10.92 -9.67
N GLN A 13 3.51 -11.64 -8.59
CA GLN A 13 2.18 -12.00 -8.12
C GLN A 13 1.65 -11.03 -7.06
N TYR A 14 2.55 -10.32 -6.40
CA TYR A 14 2.17 -9.40 -5.32
C TYR A 14 3.28 -8.36 -5.13
N ILE A 15 2.93 -7.32 -4.40
CA ILE A 15 3.93 -6.38 -3.85
C ILE A 15 3.63 -6.28 -2.35
N THR A 16 4.59 -5.78 -1.59
CA THR A 16 4.36 -5.58 -0.17
C THR A 16 3.82 -4.18 0.07
N LEU A 17 3.19 -4.00 1.23
CA LEU A 17 2.69 -2.67 1.61
C LEU A 17 3.83 -1.64 1.61
N ASN A 18 5.01 -2.05 2.07
CA ASN A 18 6.18 -1.19 2.03
C ASN A 18 6.46 -0.66 0.62
N VAL A 19 6.41 -1.54 -0.37
CA VAL A 19 6.64 -1.15 -1.76
C VAL A 19 5.54 -0.22 -2.24
N LEU A 20 4.30 -0.51 -1.89
CA LEU A 20 3.19 0.37 -2.29
C LEU A 20 3.40 1.79 -1.77
N LEU A 21 3.80 1.92 -0.50
CA LEU A 21 4.00 3.23 0.09
C LEU A 21 5.13 3.99 -0.61
N LYS A 22 6.14 3.27 -1.07
CA LYS A 22 7.26 3.89 -1.78
C LYS A 22 6.86 4.36 -3.18
N ILE A 23 6.21 3.49 -3.94
CA ILE A 23 5.88 3.85 -5.33
C ILE A 23 4.79 4.92 -5.41
N THR A 24 3.99 5.07 -4.37
CA THR A 24 2.98 6.13 -4.34
C THR A 24 3.54 7.44 -3.79
N GLY A 25 4.78 7.45 -3.34
CA GLY A 25 5.41 8.66 -2.86
C GLY A 25 5.08 9.01 -1.42
N LEU A 26 4.38 8.14 -0.71
CA LEU A 26 4.01 8.41 0.67
C LEU A 26 5.21 8.27 1.60
N ILE A 27 6.19 7.46 1.21
CA ILE A 27 7.47 7.38 1.92
C ILE A 27 8.58 7.39 0.88
N SER A 28 9.78 7.74 1.32
CA SER A 28 10.96 7.81 0.44
C SER A 28 11.85 6.58 0.58
N THR A 29 11.91 6.00 1.77
CA THR A 29 12.77 4.84 2.03
C THR A 29 11.98 3.77 2.77
N GLY A 30 12.47 2.53 2.71
CA GLY A 30 11.81 1.43 3.41
C GLY A 30 11.76 1.62 4.92
N GLY A 31 12.73 2.31 5.50
CA GLY A 31 12.75 2.54 6.93
C GLY A 31 11.65 3.48 7.40
N GLU A 32 11.13 4.32 6.51
CA GLU A 32 10.06 5.23 6.87
C GLU A 32 8.70 4.53 6.98
N ALA A 33 8.57 3.35 6.42
CA ALA A 33 7.29 2.65 6.43
C ALA A 33 6.79 2.38 7.84
N LYS A 34 7.69 1.98 8.72
CA LYS A 34 7.32 1.70 10.10
C LYS A 34 6.76 2.93 10.79
N ILE A 35 7.42 4.06 10.58
CA ILE A 35 6.99 5.33 11.18
C ILE A 35 5.67 5.76 10.57
N PHE A 36 5.55 5.66 9.25
CA PHE A 36 4.32 6.03 8.56
C PHE A 36 3.13 5.22 9.08
N LEU A 37 3.30 3.91 9.20
CA LEU A 37 2.23 3.03 9.65
C LEU A 37 1.87 3.24 11.11
N SER A 38 2.80 3.76 11.91
CA SER A 38 2.52 4.12 13.30
C SER A 38 1.68 5.38 13.41
N ASN A 39 1.78 6.27 12.42
CA ASN A 39 1.11 7.57 12.48
C ASN A 39 -0.09 7.69 11.58
N ASN A 40 -0.36 6.70 10.74
CA ASN A 40 -1.45 6.76 9.77
C ASN A 40 -2.18 5.42 9.73
N ASP A 41 -3.49 5.47 9.57
CA ASP A 41 -4.29 4.26 9.43
C ASP A 41 -4.29 3.83 7.98
N VAL A 42 -3.91 2.60 7.75
CA VAL A 42 -3.90 1.99 6.43
C VAL A 42 -4.79 0.76 6.48
N TYR A 43 -5.70 0.67 5.53
CA TYR A 43 -6.64 -0.43 5.46
C TYR A 43 -6.41 -1.22 4.17
N VAL A 44 -6.35 -2.54 4.30
CA VAL A 44 -6.28 -3.44 3.16
C VAL A 44 -7.59 -4.19 3.11
N ASN A 45 -8.38 -3.96 2.06
CA ASN A 45 -9.70 -4.57 1.91
C ASN A 45 -10.55 -4.34 3.17
N LYS A 46 -10.50 -3.09 3.69
CA LYS A 46 -11.28 -2.64 4.85
C LYS A 46 -10.78 -3.16 6.20
N GLU A 47 -9.66 -3.85 6.22
CA GLU A 47 -9.04 -4.31 7.46
C GLU A 47 -7.82 -3.45 7.78
N LEU A 48 -7.75 -2.98 9.02
CA LEU A 48 -6.61 -2.18 9.46
C LEU A 48 -5.34 -3.01 9.39
N GLU A 49 -4.32 -2.45 8.74
CA GLU A 49 -3.06 -3.14 8.55
C GLU A 49 -1.91 -2.23 8.93
N ASN A 50 -1.04 -2.70 9.82
CA ASN A 50 0.12 -1.92 10.23
C ASN A 50 1.44 -2.65 9.96
N ARG A 51 1.40 -3.77 9.24
CA ARG A 51 2.60 -4.52 8.91
C ARG A 51 3.09 -4.11 7.54
N ARG A 52 4.31 -3.61 7.46
CA ARG A 52 4.88 -3.17 6.19
C ARG A 52 5.14 -4.32 5.23
N GLY A 53 5.23 -5.53 5.75
CA GLY A 53 5.46 -6.71 4.92
C GLY A 53 4.20 -7.37 4.39
N ARG A 54 3.02 -6.78 4.63
CA ARG A 54 1.77 -7.36 4.13
C ARG A 54 1.82 -7.49 2.63
N LYS A 55 1.52 -8.68 2.13
CA LYS A 55 1.46 -8.94 0.68
C LYS A 55 0.16 -8.40 0.12
N LEU A 56 0.27 -7.70 -0.99
CA LEU A 56 -0.88 -7.09 -1.67
C LEU A 56 -0.97 -7.71 -3.06
N TYR A 57 -2.13 -8.25 -3.36
CA TYR A 57 -2.36 -8.97 -4.61
C TYR A 57 -3.25 -8.16 -5.55
N ARG A 58 -3.33 -8.57 -6.79
CA ARG A 58 -4.21 -7.90 -7.75
C ARG A 58 -5.63 -7.87 -7.23
N ASP A 59 -6.29 -6.75 -7.45
CA ASP A 59 -7.65 -6.46 -6.99
C ASP A 59 -7.77 -6.12 -5.52
N ASP A 60 -6.67 -6.16 -4.76
CA ASP A 60 -6.71 -5.66 -3.38
C ASP A 60 -6.88 -4.15 -3.40
N VAL A 61 -7.66 -3.64 -2.47
CA VAL A 61 -7.92 -2.22 -2.33
C VAL A 61 -7.27 -1.75 -1.04
N ILE A 62 -6.39 -0.76 -1.16
CA ILE A 62 -5.67 -0.21 -0.02
C ILE A 62 -6.11 1.22 0.19
N LYS A 63 -6.60 1.53 1.38
CA LYS A 63 -7.01 2.89 1.72
C LYS A 63 -5.99 3.49 2.66
N VAL A 64 -5.45 4.64 2.28
CA VAL A 64 -4.49 5.38 3.09
C VAL A 64 -5.04 6.78 3.25
N ASN A 65 -5.46 7.13 4.47
CA ASN A 65 -6.13 8.38 4.74
C ASN A 65 -7.35 8.52 3.83
N GLN A 66 -7.38 9.48 2.91
CA GLN A 66 -8.50 9.67 2.00
C GLN A 66 -8.25 9.12 0.61
N ASP A 67 -7.07 8.61 0.37
CA ASP A 67 -6.73 8.05 -0.92
C ASP A 67 -6.96 6.55 -0.95
N GLU A 68 -7.38 6.05 -2.09
CA GLU A 68 -7.52 4.61 -2.29
C GLU A 68 -6.66 4.17 -3.45
N PHE A 69 -6.05 2.99 -3.30
CA PHE A 69 -5.23 2.39 -4.33
C PHE A 69 -5.74 0.99 -4.59
N VAL A 70 -5.80 0.61 -5.85
CA VAL A 70 -6.18 -0.74 -6.22
C VAL A 70 -5.02 -1.37 -7.00
N ILE A 71 -4.68 -2.60 -6.64
CA ILE A 71 -3.58 -3.31 -7.28
C ILE A 71 -4.07 -3.90 -8.60
N LYS A 72 -3.36 -3.64 -9.66
CA LYS A 72 -3.67 -4.15 -11.00
C LYS A 72 -2.46 -4.92 -11.56
#